data_23474a0195b84c7ce46186bcf30dc217
#
_entry.id   23474a0195b84c7ce46186bcf30dc217
#
_cell.length_a   1.000
_cell.length_b   1.000
_cell.length_c   1.000
_cell.angle_alpha   90.00
_cell.angle_beta   90.00
_cell.angle_gamma   90.00
#
_symmetry.space_group_name_H-M   'P 1'
#
loop_
_entity.id
_entity.type
_entity.pdbx_description
1 polymer ?
#
loop_
_entity_poly.entity_id
_entity_poly.type
_entity_poly.pdbx_seq_one_letter_code
_entity_poly.pdbx_strand_id
1 'polypeptide(L)'
;QATETQLEPHEMVALAAQAQTSSGVSLTGSIDDAWACMSPGWKLVDVQAPVAEGVLMDEPSLPADDWTVLLVLRGPRTHQPTLEDFASQTTAFQQALMALQDANPLVALTWNGRGTVAALRDVEGRKMANDSFMNSARSAGISGSGPAIVIVVPSQQKPTVERIKSWYSTRYPEAEIIETSFLSSEIEDELE
;
A
#
# COMPACT_ATOMS: atom_id res chain seq x y z
N GLN A 1 18.37 -1.42 35.09
CA GLN A 1 18.98 -1.83 33.81
C GLN A 1 17.84 -2.40 32.98
N ALA A 2 17.32 -1.63 32.01
CA ALA A 2 16.45 -2.20 31.00
C ALA A 2 17.34 -3.08 30.13
N THR A 3 17.07 -4.37 30.09
CA THR A 3 17.63 -5.25 29.08
C THR A 3 16.99 -4.84 27.76
N GLU A 4 17.76 -4.27 26.85
CA GLU A 4 17.36 -4.13 25.46
C GLU A 4 17.21 -5.57 24.91
N THR A 5 16.00 -6.07 24.95
CA THR A 5 15.67 -7.33 24.27
C THR A 5 15.50 -6.94 22.81
N GLN A 6 16.45 -7.29 21.98
CA GLN A 6 16.34 -7.13 20.54
C GLN A 6 15.30 -8.15 20.06
N LEU A 7 14.16 -7.65 19.59
CA LEU A 7 13.10 -8.48 19.04
C LEU A 7 13.46 -8.90 17.61
N GLU A 8 13.15 -10.14 17.27
CA GLU A 8 13.25 -10.58 15.88
C GLU A 8 12.19 -9.87 15.01
N PRO A 9 12.44 -9.67 13.70
CA PRO A 9 11.52 -8.97 12.82
C PRO A 9 10.08 -9.49 12.87
N HIS A 10 9.89 -10.80 12.90
CA HIS A 10 8.56 -11.41 13.00
C HIS A 10 7.86 -11.14 14.35
N GLU A 11 8.61 -10.97 15.44
CA GLU A 11 8.06 -10.61 16.76
C GLU A 11 7.59 -9.14 16.73
N MET A 12 8.36 -8.25 16.10
CA MET A 12 7.96 -6.85 15.95
C MET A 12 6.70 -6.71 15.08
N VAL A 13 6.61 -7.46 13.98
CA VAL A 13 5.42 -7.50 13.13
C VAL A 13 4.21 -8.04 13.91
N ALA A 14 4.38 -9.10 14.69
CA ALA A 14 3.31 -9.65 15.52
C ALA A 14 2.79 -8.64 16.55
N LEU A 15 3.68 -7.91 17.23
CA LEU A 15 3.29 -6.86 18.17
C LEU A 15 2.57 -5.70 17.48
N ALA A 16 3.03 -5.27 16.30
CA ALA A 16 2.39 -4.22 15.53
C ALA A 16 0.97 -4.62 15.11
N ALA A 17 0.78 -5.83 14.57
CA ALA A 17 -0.52 -6.36 14.20
C ALA A 17 -1.48 -6.48 15.40
N GLN A 18 -0.97 -6.94 16.55
CA GLN A 18 -1.74 -7.01 17.79
C GLN A 18 -2.17 -5.61 18.27
N ALA A 19 -1.28 -4.63 18.22
CA ALA A 19 -1.58 -3.25 18.60
C ALA A 19 -2.66 -2.65 17.69
N GLN A 20 -2.56 -2.83 16.37
CA GLN A 20 -3.56 -2.37 15.39
C GLN A 20 -4.94 -3.02 15.64
N THR A 21 -4.98 -4.32 15.90
CA THR A 21 -6.22 -5.04 16.18
C THR A 21 -6.84 -4.56 17.51
N SER A 22 -6.02 -4.44 18.56
CA SER A 22 -6.47 -4.03 19.89
C SER A 22 -7.01 -2.59 19.92
N SER A 23 -6.45 -1.72 19.06
CA SER A 23 -6.91 -0.32 18.92
C SER A 23 -8.09 -0.16 17.95
N GLY A 24 -8.54 -1.25 17.29
CA GLY A 24 -9.65 -1.24 16.35
C GLY A 24 -9.35 -0.56 15.01
N VAL A 25 -8.09 -0.33 14.67
CA VAL A 25 -7.70 0.27 13.38
C VAL A 25 -7.54 -0.76 12.28
N SER A 26 -7.24 -2.02 12.63
CA SER A 26 -7.22 -3.15 11.70
C SER A 26 -8.47 -4.01 11.83
N LEU A 27 -9.06 -4.39 10.71
CA LEU A 27 -10.22 -5.28 10.65
C LEU A 27 -9.82 -6.76 10.71
N THR A 28 -8.70 -7.10 10.07
CA THR A 28 -8.28 -8.49 9.87
C THR A 28 -7.07 -8.90 10.73
N GLY A 29 -6.38 -7.93 11.34
CA GLY A 29 -5.08 -8.17 11.95
C GLY A 29 -3.99 -8.50 10.92
N SER A 30 -4.18 -8.06 9.66
CA SER A 30 -3.21 -8.30 8.59
C SER A 30 -1.83 -7.78 8.96
N ILE A 31 -0.83 -8.55 8.58
CA ILE A 31 0.59 -8.29 8.86
C ILE A 31 1.31 -7.62 7.70
N ASP A 32 0.61 -7.36 6.58
CA ASP A 32 1.17 -6.81 5.35
C ASP A 32 1.75 -5.40 5.55
N ASP A 33 0.99 -4.50 6.20
CA ASP A 33 1.45 -3.13 6.48
C ASP A 33 2.70 -3.14 7.38
N ALA A 34 2.74 -4.02 8.39
CA ALA A 34 3.87 -4.11 9.29
C ALA A 34 5.11 -4.67 8.59
N TRP A 35 4.97 -5.72 7.78
CA TRP A 35 6.08 -6.23 6.97
C TRP A 35 6.59 -5.20 5.95
N ALA A 36 5.69 -4.42 5.33
CA ALA A 36 6.08 -3.38 4.39
C ALA A 36 6.93 -2.26 5.03
N CYS A 37 6.83 -2.07 6.36
CA CYS A 37 7.68 -1.15 7.12
C CYS A 37 9.01 -1.77 7.57
N MET A 38 9.11 -3.10 7.60
CA MET A 38 10.27 -3.82 8.12
C MET A 38 11.26 -4.23 7.03
N SER A 39 10.79 -4.49 5.83
CA SER A 39 11.64 -4.94 4.74
C SER A 39 11.12 -4.50 3.37
N PRO A 40 12.02 -4.21 2.42
CA PRO A 40 11.64 -3.86 1.06
C PRO A 40 10.97 -5.04 0.35
N GLY A 41 10.32 -4.76 -0.77
CA GLY A 41 9.74 -5.79 -1.64
C GLY A 41 8.23 -5.90 -1.61
N TRP A 42 7.72 -6.89 -2.33
CA TRP A 42 6.30 -7.17 -2.49
C TRP A 42 5.97 -8.45 -1.75
N LYS A 43 5.01 -8.37 -0.85
CA LYS A 43 4.66 -9.51 -0.02
C LYS A 43 3.20 -9.89 -0.20
N LEU A 44 2.95 -11.19 -0.33
CA LEU A 44 1.63 -11.79 -0.18
C LEU A 44 1.59 -12.48 1.18
N VAL A 45 0.61 -12.16 2.00
CA VAL A 45 0.50 -12.71 3.35
C VAL A 45 -0.80 -13.49 3.54
N ASP A 46 -0.73 -14.56 4.33
CA ASP A 46 -1.88 -15.27 4.86
C ASP A 46 -2.18 -14.73 6.28
N VAL A 47 -3.28 -14.01 6.42
CA VAL A 47 -3.70 -13.41 7.69
C VAL A 47 -4.16 -14.44 8.74
N GLN A 48 -4.35 -15.71 8.34
CA GLN A 48 -4.76 -16.79 9.23
C GLN A 48 -3.57 -17.61 9.76
N ALA A 49 -2.42 -17.51 9.10
CA ALA A 49 -1.20 -18.20 9.50
C ALA A 49 -0.48 -17.46 10.66
N PRO A 50 0.32 -18.15 11.47
CA PRO A 50 1.25 -17.51 12.38
C PRO A 50 2.17 -16.53 11.64
N VAL A 51 2.51 -15.39 12.26
CA VAL A 51 3.29 -14.32 11.61
C VAL A 51 4.59 -14.83 10.97
N ALA A 52 5.28 -15.76 11.64
CA ALA A 52 6.53 -16.36 11.15
C ALA A 52 6.35 -17.21 9.87
N GLU A 53 5.12 -17.68 9.59
CA GLU A 53 4.79 -18.57 8.47
C GLU A 53 3.85 -17.89 7.48
N GLY A 54 3.35 -16.69 7.81
CA GLY A 54 2.29 -16.01 7.07
C GLY A 54 2.73 -15.34 5.76
N VAL A 55 4.03 -15.26 5.47
CA VAL A 55 4.52 -14.70 4.20
C VAL A 55 4.53 -15.81 3.15
N LEU A 56 3.56 -15.75 2.21
CA LEU A 56 3.41 -16.74 1.14
C LEU A 56 4.26 -16.40 -0.10
N MET A 57 4.57 -15.13 -0.30
CA MET A 57 5.39 -14.65 -1.41
C MET A 57 6.19 -13.44 -0.90
N ASP A 58 7.48 -13.43 -1.20
CA ASP A 58 8.39 -12.33 -0.90
C ASP A 58 9.25 -12.08 -2.15
N GLU A 59 8.98 -10.96 -2.82
CA GLU A 59 9.61 -10.60 -4.08
C GLU A 59 10.39 -9.30 -3.95
N PRO A 60 11.48 -9.13 -4.68
CA PRO A 60 12.30 -7.92 -4.61
C PRO A 60 11.51 -6.63 -4.85
N SER A 61 11.95 -5.55 -4.22
CA SER A 61 11.42 -4.21 -4.50
C SER A 61 11.69 -3.81 -5.94
N LEU A 62 10.81 -2.96 -6.47
CA LEU A 62 11.13 -2.25 -7.72
C LEU A 62 12.29 -1.26 -7.44
N PRO A 63 13.19 -1.03 -8.42
CA PRO A 63 14.28 -0.07 -8.25
C PRO A 63 13.74 1.29 -7.83
N ALA A 64 14.21 1.81 -6.69
CA ALA A 64 13.72 3.07 -6.13
C ALA A 64 13.91 4.25 -7.10
N ASP A 65 15.01 4.27 -7.85
CA ASP A 65 15.36 5.33 -8.80
C ASP A 65 14.47 5.35 -10.05
N ASP A 66 13.85 4.23 -10.39
CA ASP A 66 12.99 4.13 -11.58
C ASP A 66 11.58 4.70 -11.34
N TRP A 67 11.18 4.85 -10.09
CA TRP A 67 9.79 5.17 -9.73
C TRP A 67 9.66 6.27 -8.69
N THR A 68 8.86 7.28 -9.02
CA THR A 68 8.36 8.26 -8.07
C THR A 68 7.01 7.78 -7.54
N VAL A 69 6.86 7.76 -6.23
CA VAL A 69 5.62 7.43 -5.54
C VAL A 69 5.02 8.70 -4.95
N LEU A 70 3.76 8.98 -5.24
CA LEU A 70 3.02 10.07 -4.63
C LEU A 70 1.96 9.47 -3.69
N LEU A 71 1.96 9.93 -2.44
CA LEU A 71 0.91 9.64 -1.47
C LEU A 71 0.02 10.85 -1.34
N VAL A 72 -1.28 10.68 -1.58
CA VAL A 72 -2.28 11.75 -1.43
C VAL A 72 -3.12 11.45 -0.20
N LEU A 73 -2.86 12.19 0.87
CA LEU A 73 -3.55 12.04 2.15
C LEU A 73 -4.84 12.85 2.15
N ARG A 74 -5.97 12.20 2.41
CA ARG A 74 -7.32 12.78 2.25
C ARG A 74 -8.12 12.90 3.56
N GLY A 75 -7.45 12.76 4.70
CA GLY A 75 -8.12 12.74 6.00
C GLY A 75 -8.71 11.37 6.38
N PRO A 76 -9.68 11.28 7.31
CA PRO A 76 -10.18 10.02 7.83
C PRO A 76 -11.12 9.30 6.84
N ARG A 77 -11.25 7.99 7.01
CA ARG A 77 -12.26 7.19 6.30
C ARG A 77 -13.67 7.62 6.70
N THR A 78 -14.58 7.61 5.73
CA THR A 78 -15.99 7.92 5.93
C THR A 78 -16.85 6.67 6.13
N HIS A 79 -16.35 5.49 5.71
CA HIS A 79 -17.02 4.19 5.85
C HIS A 79 -16.08 3.19 6.50
N GLN A 80 -16.57 2.49 7.51
CA GLN A 80 -15.86 1.36 8.13
C GLN A 80 -16.29 0.08 7.40
N PRO A 81 -15.39 -0.57 6.63
CA PRO A 81 -15.75 -1.76 5.87
C PRO A 81 -15.94 -2.96 6.79
N THR A 82 -16.65 -3.96 6.29
CA THR A 82 -16.80 -5.27 6.90
C THR A 82 -16.03 -6.33 6.11
N LEU A 83 -15.88 -7.53 6.67
CA LEU A 83 -15.30 -8.66 5.92
C LEU A 83 -16.15 -9.02 4.69
N GLU A 84 -17.47 -8.85 4.75
CA GLU A 84 -18.38 -9.09 3.63
C GLU A 84 -18.18 -8.07 2.50
N ASP A 85 -17.92 -6.80 2.83
CA ASP A 85 -17.57 -5.77 1.83
C ASP A 85 -16.33 -6.19 1.04
N PHE A 86 -15.29 -6.70 1.71
CA PHE A 86 -14.09 -7.23 1.04
C PHE A 86 -14.38 -8.51 0.25
N ALA A 87 -15.11 -9.46 0.81
CA ALA A 87 -15.50 -10.71 0.14
C ALA A 87 -16.27 -10.45 -1.14
N SER A 88 -17.08 -9.39 -1.20
CA SER A 88 -17.82 -8.99 -2.40
C SER A 88 -16.89 -8.54 -3.56
N GLN A 89 -15.61 -8.24 -3.27
CA GLN A 89 -14.63 -7.79 -4.25
C GLN A 89 -13.63 -8.90 -4.67
N THR A 90 -13.96 -10.16 -4.43
CA THR A 90 -13.11 -11.35 -4.72
C THR A 90 -12.53 -11.32 -6.14
N THR A 91 -13.29 -10.91 -7.16
CA THR A 91 -12.80 -10.83 -8.54
C THR A 91 -11.62 -9.87 -8.69
N ALA A 92 -11.69 -8.69 -8.06
CA ALA A 92 -10.59 -7.71 -8.12
C ALA A 92 -9.34 -8.24 -7.42
N PHE A 93 -9.49 -8.87 -6.24
CA PHE A 93 -8.36 -9.47 -5.51
C PHE A 93 -7.76 -10.67 -6.23
N GLN A 94 -8.57 -11.50 -6.93
CA GLN A 94 -8.06 -12.55 -7.80
C GLN A 94 -7.22 -11.99 -8.94
N GLN A 95 -7.62 -10.88 -9.57
CA GLN A 95 -6.81 -10.22 -10.59
C GLN A 95 -5.50 -9.66 -10.02
N ALA A 96 -5.51 -9.15 -8.79
CA ALA A 96 -4.28 -8.72 -8.11
C ALA A 96 -3.33 -9.91 -7.87
N LEU A 97 -3.86 -11.04 -7.38
CA LEU A 97 -3.08 -12.27 -7.18
C LEU A 97 -2.47 -12.79 -8.49
N MET A 98 -3.27 -12.87 -9.55
CA MET A 98 -2.77 -13.30 -10.88
C MET A 98 -1.65 -12.37 -11.36
N ALA A 99 -1.81 -11.06 -11.19
CA ALA A 99 -0.78 -10.09 -11.59
C ALA A 99 0.53 -10.26 -10.80
N LEU A 100 0.46 -10.62 -9.50
CA LEU A 100 1.65 -10.95 -8.71
C LEU A 100 2.31 -12.23 -9.23
N GLN A 101 1.55 -13.28 -9.53
CA GLN A 101 2.06 -14.53 -10.11
C GLN A 101 2.73 -14.31 -11.47
N ASP A 102 2.27 -13.31 -12.24
CA ASP A 102 2.85 -12.88 -13.51
C ASP A 102 4.02 -11.90 -13.34
N ALA A 103 4.54 -11.72 -12.11
CA ALA A 103 5.61 -10.78 -11.76
C ALA A 103 5.30 -9.32 -12.19
N ASN A 104 4.04 -8.90 -12.06
CA ASN A 104 3.59 -7.56 -12.43
C ASN A 104 2.98 -6.81 -11.23
N PRO A 105 3.82 -6.38 -10.27
CA PRO A 105 3.36 -5.80 -9.00
C PRO A 105 2.59 -4.48 -9.18
N LEU A 106 2.88 -3.68 -10.21
CA LEU A 106 2.15 -2.42 -10.44
C LEU A 106 0.71 -2.66 -10.92
N VAL A 107 0.48 -3.73 -11.68
CA VAL A 107 -0.87 -4.17 -12.04
C VAL A 107 -1.58 -4.77 -10.82
N ALA A 108 -0.85 -5.54 -9.99
CA ALA A 108 -1.38 -6.06 -8.74
C ALA A 108 -1.83 -4.93 -7.80
N LEU A 109 -1.00 -3.90 -7.59
CA LEU A 109 -1.34 -2.71 -6.80
C LEU A 109 -2.61 -2.02 -7.32
N THR A 110 -2.74 -1.90 -8.64
CA THR A 110 -3.93 -1.30 -9.27
C THR A 110 -5.20 -2.12 -8.99
N TRP A 111 -5.15 -3.44 -9.14
CA TRP A 111 -6.32 -4.30 -8.89
C TRP A 111 -6.65 -4.42 -7.41
N ASN A 112 -5.64 -4.52 -6.54
CA ASN A 112 -5.83 -4.49 -5.09
C ASN A 112 -6.50 -3.18 -4.66
N GLY A 113 -6.02 -2.04 -5.16
CA GLY A 113 -6.61 -0.73 -4.91
C GLY A 113 -8.06 -0.61 -5.41
N ARG A 114 -8.40 -1.24 -6.54
CA ARG A 114 -9.78 -1.29 -7.05
C ARG A 114 -10.71 -2.10 -6.14
N GLY A 115 -10.25 -3.24 -5.65
CA GLY A 115 -10.99 -4.05 -4.69
C GLY A 115 -11.20 -3.30 -3.38
N THR A 116 -10.13 -2.73 -2.85
CA THR A 116 -10.16 -1.99 -1.58
C THR A 116 -11.08 -0.76 -1.65
N VAL A 117 -10.96 0.08 -2.68
CA VAL A 117 -11.80 1.27 -2.83
C VAL A 117 -13.29 0.93 -2.97
N ALA A 118 -13.60 -0.21 -3.58
CA ALA A 118 -14.98 -0.69 -3.70
C ALA A 118 -15.52 -1.22 -2.35
N ALA A 119 -14.71 -1.99 -1.60
CA ALA A 119 -15.05 -2.43 -0.25
C ALA A 119 -15.25 -1.25 0.71
N LEU A 120 -14.44 -0.21 0.59
CA LEU A 120 -14.56 1.04 1.35
C LEU A 120 -15.75 1.91 0.91
N ARG A 121 -16.41 1.58 -0.22
CA ARG A 121 -17.43 2.43 -0.86
C ARG A 121 -16.95 3.86 -1.13
N ASP A 122 -15.66 4.02 -1.33
CA ASP A 122 -14.97 5.29 -1.52
C ASP A 122 -15.03 5.72 -3.00
N VAL A 123 -16.16 6.31 -3.38
CA VAL A 123 -16.41 6.78 -4.76
C VAL A 123 -15.41 7.85 -5.18
N GLU A 124 -15.01 8.73 -4.25
CA GLU A 124 -14.05 9.79 -4.53
C GLU A 124 -12.65 9.22 -4.73
N GLY A 125 -12.19 8.32 -3.87
CA GLY A 125 -10.91 7.64 -4.02
C GLY A 125 -10.80 6.85 -5.32
N ARG A 126 -11.89 6.18 -5.73
CA ARG A 126 -11.97 5.52 -7.04
C ARG A 126 -11.80 6.51 -8.20
N LYS A 127 -12.45 7.69 -8.10
CA LYS A 127 -12.31 8.73 -9.10
C LYS A 127 -10.89 9.27 -9.15
N MET A 128 -10.29 9.56 -8.00
CA MET A 128 -8.91 10.04 -7.89
C MET A 128 -7.93 9.05 -8.52
N ALA A 129 -8.01 7.75 -8.19
CA ALA A 129 -7.18 6.73 -8.80
C ALA A 129 -7.33 6.70 -10.33
N ASN A 130 -8.57 6.81 -10.86
CA ASN A 130 -8.80 6.88 -12.30
C ASN A 130 -8.22 8.16 -12.93
N ASP A 131 -8.37 9.30 -12.27
CA ASP A 131 -7.81 10.57 -12.73
C ASP A 131 -6.26 10.51 -12.81
N SER A 132 -5.60 9.71 -11.94
CA SER A 132 -4.15 9.48 -12.01
C SER A 132 -3.76 8.80 -13.33
N PHE A 133 -4.50 7.77 -13.76
CA PHE A 133 -4.26 7.11 -15.05
C PHE A 133 -4.47 8.06 -16.24
N MET A 134 -5.50 8.91 -16.19
CA MET A 134 -5.73 9.94 -17.22
C MET A 134 -4.58 10.95 -17.29
N ASN A 135 -3.84 11.11 -16.19
CA ASN A 135 -2.64 11.92 -16.12
C ASN A 135 -1.33 11.11 -16.32
N SER A 136 -1.43 9.91 -16.88
CA SER A 136 -0.31 9.06 -17.26
C SER A 136 0.45 8.41 -16.07
N ALA A 137 -0.20 8.22 -14.94
CA ALA A 137 0.33 7.35 -13.90
C ALA A 137 0.45 5.90 -14.40
N ARG A 138 1.46 5.20 -13.95
CA ARG A 138 1.67 3.78 -14.29
C ARG A 138 0.79 2.87 -13.44
N SER A 139 0.60 3.25 -12.18
CA SER A 139 -0.29 2.56 -11.25
C SER A 139 -0.91 3.57 -10.28
N ALA A 140 -2.10 3.28 -9.81
CA ALA A 140 -2.75 4.05 -8.75
C ALA A 140 -3.76 3.17 -8.00
N GLY A 141 -3.86 3.37 -6.69
CA GLY A 141 -4.78 2.65 -5.83
C GLY A 141 -4.90 3.25 -4.44
N ILE A 142 -5.68 2.60 -3.59
CA ILE A 142 -5.74 2.92 -2.17
C ILE A 142 -4.50 2.34 -1.48
N SER A 143 -3.91 3.11 -0.58
CA SER A 143 -2.84 2.65 0.30
C SER A 143 -3.44 1.96 1.53
N GLY A 144 -3.05 0.71 1.78
CA GLY A 144 -3.57 -0.10 2.88
C GLY A 144 -5.09 -0.11 2.92
N SER A 145 -5.67 0.14 4.08
CA SER A 145 -7.13 0.26 4.27
C SER A 145 -7.69 1.66 4.01
N GLY A 146 -6.94 2.51 3.32
CA GLY A 146 -7.38 3.85 2.92
C GLY A 146 -7.42 4.89 4.05
N PRO A 147 -7.87 6.10 3.74
CA PRO A 147 -8.31 6.60 2.44
C PRO A 147 -7.19 7.18 1.56
N ALA A 148 -5.92 7.12 1.97
CA ALA A 148 -4.82 7.65 1.16
C ALA A 148 -4.75 6.97 -0.22
N ILE A 149 -4.40 7.75 -1.25
CA ILE A 149 -4.16 7.25 -2.60
C ILE A 149 -2.65 7.13 -2.80
N VAL A 150 -2.20 6.00 -3.31
CA VAL A 150 -0.84 5.83 -3.82
C VAL A 150 -0.86 5.93 -5.34
N ILE A 151 0.10 6.67 -5.91
CA ILE A 151 0.24 6.87 -7.35
C ILE A 151 1.70 6.61 -7.71
N VAL A 152 1.92 5.78 -8.72
CA VAL A 152 3.27 5.42 -9.17
C VAL A 152 3.51 5.96 -10.58
N VAL A 153 4.59 6.70 -10.75
CA VAL A 153 5.00 7.34 -12.01
C VAL A 153 6.46 7.02 -12.28
N PRO A 154 6.87 6.72 -13.55
CA PRO A 154 8.28 6.59 -13.86
C PRO A 154 9.06 7.88 -13.51
N SER A 155 10.18 7.76 -12.79
CA SER A 155 10.96 8.92 -12.26
C SER A 155 11.49 9.82 -13.37
N GLN A 156 11.80 9.26 -14.56
CA GLN A 156 12.21 10.04 -15.72
C GLN A 156 11.09 10.93 -16.28
N GLN A 157 9.84 10.73 -15.89
CA GLN A 157 8.68 11.51 -16.33
C GLN A 157 8.35 12.68 -15.38
N LYS A 158 9.35 13.47 -14.99
CA LYS A 158 9.17 14.63 -14.09
C LYS A 158 8.00 15.55 -14.46
N PRO A 159 7.76 15.89 -15.74
CA PRO A 159 6.58 16.70 -16.10
C PRO A 159 5.26 16.02 -15.76
N THR A 160 5.19 14.69 -15.80
CA THR A 160 3.99 13.94 -15.39
C THR A 160 3.79 14.02 -13.88
N VAL A 161 4.85 13.87 -13.09
CA VAL A 161 4.81 14.03 -11.63
C VAL A 161 4.27 15.41 -11.25
N GLU A 162 4.83 16.48 -11.81
CA GLU A 162 4.40 17.86 -11.53
C GLU A 162 2.96 18.12 -11.99
N ARG A 163 2.55 17.57 -13.12
CA ARG A 163 1.15 17.68 -13.59
C ARG A 163 0.18 17.00 -12.64
N ILE A 164 0.50 15.81 -12.15
CA ILE A 164 -0.33 15.08 -11.16
C ILE A 164 -0.40 15.88 -9.86
N LYS A 165 0.71 16.35 -9.33
CA LYS A 165 0.75 17.18 -8.12
C LYS A 165 -0.11 18.43 -8.27
N SER A 166 0.05 19.17 -9.38
CA SER A 166 -0.75 20.37 -9.67
C SER A 166 -2.24 20.05 -9.82
N TRP A 167 -2.58 18.95 -10.50
CA TRP A 167 -3.96 18.49 -10.62
C TRP A 167 -4.61 18.25 -9.26
N TYR A 168 -3.94 17.50 -8.39
CA TYR A 168 -4.48 17.18 -7.07
C TYR A 168 -4.55 18.39 -6.15
N SER A 169 -3.51 19.24 -6.11
CA SER A 169 -3.51 20.45 -5.29
C SER A 169 -4.62 21.43 -5.70
N THR A 170 -4.95 21.49 -6.98
CA THR A 170 -6.03 22.36 -7.48
C THR A 170 -7.41 21.79 -7.16
N ARG A 171 -7.59 20.48 -7.32
CA ARG A 171 -8.89 19.83 -7.22
C ARG A 171 -9.25 19.40 -5.80
N TYR A 172 -8.24 19.12 -4.98
CA TYR A 172 -8.34 18.64 -3.61
C TYR A 172 -7.39 19.45 -2.71
N PRO A 173 -7.68 20.75 -2.50
CA PRO A 173 -6.78 21.66 -1.80
C PRO A 173 -6.52 21.26 -0.34
N GLU A 174 -7.41 20.46 0.26
CA GLU A 174 -7.27 19.95 1.62
C GLU A 174 -6.39 18.68 1.70
N ALA A 175 -6.02 18.10 0.55
CA ALA A 175 -5.18 16.90 0.53
C ALA A 175 -3.69 17.27 0.61
N GLU A 176 -2.97 16.59 1.47
CA GLU A 176 -1.51 16.65 1.50
C GLU A 176 -0.93 15.67 0.49
N ILE A 177 0.09 16.10 -0.27
CA ILE A 177 0.77 15.27 -1.25
C ILE A 177 2.22 15.08 -0.79
N ILE A 178 2.58 13.83 -0.53
CA ILE A 178 3.94 13.42 -0.15
C ILE A 178 4.56 12.74 -1.36
N GLU A 179 5.73 13.22 -1.81
CA GLU A 179 6.55 12.58 -2.83
C GLU A 179 7.61 11.72 -2.15
N THR A 180 7.73 10.47 -2.57
CA THR A 180 8.63 9.46 -2.01
C THR A 180 9.03 8.44 -3.09
N SER A 181 9.68 7.36 -2.71
CA SER A 181 10.06 6.24 -3.57
C SER A 181 9.69 4.91 -2.92
N PHE A 182 9.90 3.80 -3.62
CA PHE A 182 9.87 2.48 -2.99
C PHE A 182 11.07 2.33 -2.03
N LEU A 183 10.87 1.55 -0.98
CA LEU A 183 11.95 1.19 -0.06
C LEU A 183 12.99 0.37 -0.83
N SER A 184 14.26 0.79 -0.76
CA SER A 184 15.38 0.11 -1.40
C SER A 184 16.00 -0.92 -0.46
N SER A 185 16.45 -2.05 -1.02
CA SER A 185 17.25 -3.04 -0.28
C SER A 185 18.64 -2.52 0.13
N GLU A 186 19.11 -1.44 -0.49
CA GLU A 186 20.40 -0.84 -0.15
C GLU A 186 20.40 -0.12 1.21
N ILE A 187 19.23 0.16 1.78
CA ILE A 187 19.11 0.82 3.09
C ILE A 187 19.41 -0.15 4.24
N GLU A 188 19.30 -1.46 4.03
CA GLU A 188 19.64 -2.46 5.06
C GLU A 188 21.15 -2.43 5.41
N ASP A 189 22.01 -2.14 4.44
CA ASP A 189 23.47 -2.09 4.64
C ASP A 189 23.94 -0.83 5.41
N GLU A 190 23.11 0.22 5.53
CA GLU A 190 23.45 1.45 6.27
C GLU A 190 23.01 1.42 7.74
N LEU A 191 22.21 0.44 8.14
CA LEU A 191 21.66 0.30 9.50
C LEU A 191 22.34 -0.82 10.33
N GLU A 192 23.28 -1.58 9.75
CA GLU A 192 24.18 -2.50 10.44
C GLU A 192 25.51 -1.82 10.83
#